data_b2855b18c1ac7893e1784ab33167bf5f
#
_entry.id   b2855b18c1ac7893e1784ab33167bf5f
#
_cell.length_a   1.000
_cell.length_b   1.000
_cell.length_c   1.000
_cell.angle_alpha   90.00
_cell.angle_beta   90.00
_cell.angle_gamma   90.00
#
_symmetry.space_group_name_H-M   'P 1'
#
loop_
_entity.id
_entity.type
_entity.pdbx_description
1 polymer ?
#
loop_
_entity_poly.entity_id
_entity_poly.type
_entity_poly.pdbx_seq_one_letter_code
_entity_poly.pdbx_strand_id
1 'polypeptide(L)'
;MFFLIPAITVYTIVLGTLSIGSSLFEKSGRFAHWCARMWSRLILATTGVRVDVVGLERLEPDRAYVFVSNHQSIYDIPILFWALPYQIRIIAKESLGRFPFLGWHLRRTGHILVDRRHPDRSAIFGRASRLMKDGLSLIVFPEGTRSRDGRVAQFKGGSFYLALEAGLPIVPLSVVGSRHVMLKGRLATYPGRVRLVVHEPIDTSDVAGGDPRAARAFAARVRDVIAPDAESDTGSHAGRPLSGGSREPEGFAPRTS
;
A
#
# COMPACT_ATOMS: atom_id res chain seq x y z
N MET A 1 2.55 -13.01 -19.61
CA MET A 1 1.40 -12.09 -19.47
C MET A 1 0.05 -12.77 -19.68
N PHE A 2 -0.11 -13.65 -20.67
CA PHE A 2 -1.39 -14.34 -20.97
C PHE A 2 -1.97 -15.16 -19.81
N PHE A 3 -1.16 -15.76 -18.94
CA PHE A 3 -1.63 -16.56 -17.81
C PHE A 3 -1.81 -15.75 -16.50
N LEU A 4 -1.13 -14.61 -16.36
CA LEU A 4 -1.17 -13.81 -15.14
C LEU A 4 -2.54 -13.16 -14.92
N ILE A 5 -3.09 -12.52 -15.94
CA ILE A 5 -4.38 -11.82 -15.83
C ILE A 5 -5.52 -12.79 -15.51
N PRO A 6 -5.69 -13.93 -16.23
CA PRO A 6 -6.69 -14.93 -15.88
C PRO A 6 -6.53 -15.47 -14.45
N ALA A 7 -5.33 -15.83 -14.03
CA ALA A 7 -5.07 -16.32 -12.69
C ALA A 7 -5.45 -15.28 -11.61
N ILE A 8 -5.00 -14.03 -11.77
CA ILE A 8 -5.33 -12.93 -10.87
C ILE A 8 -6.86 -12.72 -10.82
N THR A 9 -7.54 -12.78 -11.96
CA THR A 9 -8.99 -12.63 -12.02
C THR A 9 -9.69 -13.74 -11.26
N VAL A 10 -9.29 -14.99 -11.46
CA VAL A 10 -9.92 -16.17 -10.82
C VAL A 10 -9.84 -16.04 -9.29
N TYR A 11 -8.63 -15.88 -8.73
CA TYR A 11 -8.53 -15.84 -7.28
C TYR A 11 -9.06 -14.51 -6.68
N THR A 12 -9.11 -13.43 -7.46
CA THR A 12 -9.80 -12.19 -7.03
C THR A 12 -11.30 -12.43 -6.89
N ILE A 13 -11.93 -13.11 -7.86
CA ILE A 13 -13.35 -13.46 -7.80
C ILE A 13 -13.60 -14.43 -6.64
N VAL A 14 -12.83 -15.51 -6.55
CA VAL A 14 -13.02 -16.53 -5.51
C VAL A 14 -12.87 -15.95 -4.11
N LEU A 15 -11.73 -15.33 -3.81
CA LEU A 15 -11.45 -14.79 -2.49
C LEU A 15 -12.33 -13.56 -2.18
N GLY A 16 -12.66 -12.76 -3.19
CA GLY A 16 -13.61 -11.65 -3.05
C GLY A 16 -15.01 -12.13 -2.69
N THR A 17 -15.51 -13.17 -3.35
CA THR A 17 -16.82 -13.78 -3.05
C THR A 17 -16.83 -14.38 -1.66
N LEU A 18 -15.81 -15.14 -1.27
CA LEU A 18 -15.68 -15.71 0.07
C LEU A 18 -15.65 -14.62 1.15
N SER A 19 -14.89 -13.55 0.90
CA SER A 19 -14.81 -12.41 1.81
C SER A 19 -16.14 -11.67 1.97
N ILE A 20 -16.87 -11.47 0.88
CA ILE A 20 -18.20 -10.83 0.91
C ILE A 20 -19.18 -11.75 1.62
N GLY A 21 -19.19 -13.05 1.30
CA GLY A 21 -20.05 -14.04 1.94
C GLY A 21 -19.82 -14.12 3.44
N SER A 22 -18.57 -14.12 3.90
CA SER A 22 -18.25 -14.16 5.32
C SER A 22 -18.80 -12.96 6.10
N SER A 23 -18.93 -11.81 5.46
CA SER A 23 -19.50 -10.59 6.10
C SER A 23 -20.97 -10.72 6.49
N LEU A 24 -21.67 -11.76 6.05
CA LEU A 24 -23.03 -12.08 6.46
C LEU A 24 -23.08 -12.75 7.83
N PHE A 25 -22.00 -13.46 8.19
CA PHE A 25 -21.92 -14.29 9.41
C PHE A 25 -20.93 -13.73 10.44
N GLU A 26 -19.91 -13.02 9.98
CA GLU A 26 -18.85 -12.49 10.81
C GLU A 26 -18.72 -10.97 10.70
N LYS A 27 -18.97 -10.26 11.79
CA LYS A 27 -18.87 -8.79 11.87
C LYS A 27 -17.44 -8.29 12.13
N SER A 28 -16.55 -9.13 12.67
CA SER A 28 -15.18 -8.74 13.02
C SER A 28 -14.31 -8.48 11.77
N GLY A 29 -14.67 -9.07 10.63
CA GLY A 29 -13.92 -9.00 9.38
C GLY A 29 -12.57 -9.73 9.42
N ARG A 30 -12.36 -10.67 10.34
CA ARG A 30 -11.13 -11.47 10.44
C ARG A 30 -10.95 -12.37 9.24
N PHE A 31 -11.98 -13.10 8.87
CA PHE A 31 -11.93 -13.97 7.71
C PHE A 31 -11.79 -13.18 6.41
N ALA A 32 -12.49 -12.05 6.30
CA ALA A 32 -12.33 -11.17 5.14
C ALA A 32 -10.89 -10.61 5.02
N HIS A 33 -10.26 -10.29 6.15
CA HIS A 33 -8.86 -9.87 6.17
C HIS A 33 -7.91 -11.04 5.81
N TRP A 34 -8.20 -12.25 6.26
CA TRP A 34 -7.47 -13.45 5.84
C TRP A 34 -7.57 -13.67 4.33
N CYS A 35 -8.75 -13.50 3.73
CA CYS A 35 -8.93 -13.53 2.27
C CYS A 35 -8.06 -12.48 1.57
N ALA A 36 -8.00 -11.26 2.10
CA ALA A 36 -7.17 -10.19 1.55
C ALA A 36 -5.67 -10.52 1.65
N ARG A 37 -5.21 -11.11 2.76
CA ARG A 37 -3.83 -11.58 2.92
C ARG A 37 -3.49 -12.71 1.95
N MET A 38 -4.39 -13.68 1.81
CA MET A 38 -4.21 -14.79 0.85
C MET A 38 -4.17 -14.28 -0.59
N TRP A 39 -5.07 -13.37 -0.94
CA TRP A 39 -5.08 -12.69 -2.23
C TRP A 39 -3.75 -11.97 -2.50
N SER A 40 -3.25 -11.25 -1.51
CA SER A 40 -1.96 -10.54 -1.58
C SER A 40 -0.81 -11.52 -1.80
N ARG A 41 -0.77 -12.62 -1.03
CA ARG A 41 0.23 -13.68 -1.19
C ARG A 41 0.21 -14.29 -2.59
N LEU A 42 -0.97 -14.57 -3.12
CA LEU A 42 -1.13 -15.14 -4.47
C LEU A 42 -0.67 -14.16 -5.55
N ILE A 43 -1.01 -12.87 -5.44
CA ILE A 43 -0.50 -11.84 -6.36
C ILE A 43 1.04 -11.81 -6.34
N LEU A 44 1.65 -11.68 -5.18
CA LEU A 44 3.11 -11.59 -5.05
C LEU A 44 3.80 -12.84 -5.59
N ALA A 45 3.29 -14.03 -5.25
CA ALA A 45 3.84 -15.30 -5.73
C ALA A 45 3.70 -15.44 -7.26
N THR A 46 2.51 -15.16 -7.81
CA THR A 46 2.22 -15.29 -9.25
C THR A 46 3.04 -14.33 -10.09
N THR A 47 3.33 -13.15 -9.56
CA THR A 47 4.10 -12.12 -10.27
C THR A 47 5.61 -12.18 -9.96
N GLY A 48 6.05 -13.14 -9.15
CA GLY A 48 7.47 -13.34 -8.81
C GLY A 48 8.06 -12.22 -7.93
N VAL A 49 7.20 -11.54 -7.16
CA VAL A 49 7.64 -10.48 -6.25
C VAL A 49 8.02 -11.06 -4.89
N ARG A 50 9.24 -10.83 -4.46
CA ARG A 50 9.75 -11.20 -3.14
C ARG A 50 9.78 -9.99 -2.24
N VAL A 51 9.31 -10.15 -1.00
CA VAL A 51 9.24 -9.06 -0.04
C VAL A 51 10.13 -9.38 1.15
N ASP A 52 11.12 -8.52 1.39
CA ASP A 52 11.98 -8.56 2.56
C ASP A 52 11.44 -7.54 3.58
N VAL A 53 11.19 -7.99 4.80
CA VAL A 53 10.63 -7.14 5.87
C VAL A 53 11.69 -6.91 6.94
N VAL A 54 11.88 -5.65 7.34
CA VAL A 54 12.84 -5.24 8.36
C VAL A 54 12.14 -4.36 9.38
N GLY A 55 12.42 -4.55 10.67
CA GLY A 55 11.93 -3.69 11.75
C GLY A 55 10.54 -4.09 12.28
N LEU A 56 10.01 -5.23 11.88
CA LEU A 56 8.69 -5.68 12.36
C LEU A 56 8.69 -5.98 13.87
N GLU A 57 9.84 -6.36 14.41
CA GLU A 57 10.10 -6.61 15.84
C GLU A 57 9.94 -5.37 16.72
N ARG A 58 9.89 -4.18 16.16
CA ARG A 58 9.65 -2.90 16.84
C ARG A 58 8.20 -2.70 17.25
N LEU A 59 7.31 -3.53 16.73
CA LEU A 59 5.88 -3.40 16.92
C LEU A 59 5.38 -4.37 17.98
N GLU A 60 4.56 -3.86 18.90
CA GLU A 60 3.88 -4.68 19.88
C GLU A 60 2.75 -5.49 19.22
N PRO A 61 2.68 -6.81 19.44
CA PRO A 61 1.52 -7.59 19.05
C PRO A 61 0.24 -7.01 19.67
N ASP A 62 -0.88 -7.16 18.99
CA ASP A 62 -2.23 -6.79 19.48
C ASP A 62 -2.47 -5.29 19.73
N ARG A 63 -1.49 -4.43 19.45
CA ARG A 63 -1.67 -2.98 19.49
C ARG A 63 -2.15 -2.43 18.15
N ALA A 64 -3.13 -1.52 18.18
CA ALA A 64 -3.57 -0.83 16.97
C ALA A 64 -2.64 0.32 16.61
N TYR A 65 -2.32 0.45 15.32
CA TYR A 65 -1.43 1.47 14.77
C TYR A 65 -2.03 2.19 13.58
N VAL A 66 -1.61 3.43 13.37
CA VAL A 66 -1.78 4.11 12.09
C VAL A 66 -0.49 3.95 11.29
N PHE A 67 -0.48 3.02 10.35
CA PHE A 67 0.61 2.81 9.41
C PHE A 67 0.59 3.90 8.34
N VAL A 68 1.69 4.61 8.18
CA VAL A 68 1.87 5.66 7.18
C VAL A 68 2.95 5.24 6.20
N SER A 69 2.61 5.11 4.93
CA SER A 69 3.52 4.62 3.89
C SER A 69 3.64 5.57 2.71
N ASN A 70 4.81 5.59 2.06
CA ASN A 70 4.95 6.11 0.71
C ASN A 70 4.12 5.29 -0.29
N HIS A 71 3.81 5.86 -1.44
CA HIS A 71 2.97 5.19 -2.45
C HIS A 71 3.57 5.31 -3.86
N GLN A 72 4.24 4.27 -4.30
CA GLN A 72 4.94 4.23 -5.59
C GLN A 72 4.27 3.30 -6.62
N SER A 73 3.58 2.26 -6.14
CA SER A 73 2.98 1.23 -6.99
C SER A 73 1.60 0.80 -6.48
N ILE A 74 0.82 0.16 -7.35
CA ILE A 74 -0.38 -0.56 -6.89
C ILE A 74 0.00 -1.77 -6.03
N TYR A 75 1.24 -2.27 -6.18
CA TYR A 75 1.79 -3.38 -5.40
C TYR A 75 2.04 -3.05 -3.94
N ASP A 76 2.07 -1.77 -3.55
CA ASP A 76 2.21 -1.39 -2.14
C ASP A 76 1.08 -1.99 -1.31
N ILE A 77 -0.15 -2.08 -1.86
CA ILE A 77 -1.30 -2.67 -1.16
C ILE A 77 -1.07 -4.15 -0.83
N PRO A 78 -0.85 -5.06 -1.81
CA PRO A 78 -0.60 -6.47 -1.48
C PRO A 78 0.68 -6.70 -0.67
N ILE A 79 1.70 -5.86 -0.82
CA ILE A 79 2.92 -5.94 0.00
C ILE A 79 2.56 -5.72 1.48
N LEU A 80 1.85 -4.65 1.80
CA LEU A 80 1.49 -4.30 3.18
C LEU A 80 0.50 -5.29 3.79
N PHE A 81 -0.51 -5.76 3.03
CA PHE A 81 -1.46 -6.76 3.52
C PHE A 81 -0.80 -8.13 3.80
N TRP A 82 0.19 -8.51 3.00
CA TRP A 82 0.93 -9.75 3.22
C TRP A 82 1.91 -9.64 4.38
N ALA A 83 2.66 -8.54 4.45
CA ALA A 83 3.79 -8.38 5.35
C ALA A 83 3.39 -8.06 6.80
N LEU A 84 2.34 -7.25 6.98
CA LEU A 84 1.94 -6.82 8.32
C LEU A 84 1.03 -7.86 8.99
N PRO A 85 1.37 -8.35 10.20
CA PRO A 85 0.56 -9.35 10.93
C PRO A 85 -0.66 -8.75 11.65
N TYR A 86 -1.08 -7.55 11.28
CA TYR A 86 -2.18 -6.81 11.91
C TYR A 86 -3.44 -6.89 11.07
N GLN A 87 -4.60 -6.80 11.73
CA GLN A 87 -5.85 -6.54 11.02
C GLN A 87 -5.90 -5.10 10.55
N ILE A 88 -5.66 -4.89 9.28
CA ILE A 88 -5.54 -3.55 8.68
C ILE A 88 -6.76 -3.17 7.85
N ARG A 89 -7.08 -1.88 7.88
CA ARG A 89 -8.06 -1.24 6.99
C ARG A 89 -7.38 -0.11 6.24
N ILE A 90 -7.76 0.10 5.00
CA ILE A 90 -7.21 1.20 4.20
C ILE A 90 -8.17 2.38 4.14
N ILE A 91 -7.60 3.59 4.06
CA ILE A 91 -8.33 4.77 3.64
C ILE A 91 -8.18 4.89 2.12
N ALA A 92 -9.24 4.55 1.40
CA ALA A 92 -9.24 4.44 -0.04
C ALA A 92 -10.09 5.53 -0.73
N LYS A 93 -9.82 5.78 -2.01
CA LYS A 93 -10.63 6.71 -2.81
C LYS A 93 -12.05 6.15 -3.01
N GLU A 94 -13.07 6.98 -2.83
CA GLU A 94 -14.48 6.60 -2.97
C GLU A 94 -14.79 5.92 -4.30
N SER A 95 -14.16 6.36 -5.40
CA SER A 95 -14.39 5.75 -6.72
C SER A 95 -14.04 4.25 -6.77
N LEU A 96 -13.17 3.74 -5.88
CA LEU A 96 -12.88 2.31 -5.78
C LEU A 96 -14.10 1.51 -5.27
N GLY A 97 -14.96 2.16 -4.49
CA GLY A 97 -16.21 1.56 -4.03
C GLY A 97 -17.24 1.31 -5.13
N ARG A 98 -17.04 1.84 -6.36
CA ARG A 98 -17.92 1.64 -7.50
C ARG A 98 -17.59 0.37 -8.32
N PHE A 99 -16.38 -0.18 -8.14
CA PHE A 99 -16.00 -1.41 -8.83
C PHE A 99 -16.69 -2.62 -8.22
N PRO A 100 -17.31 -3.49 -9.02
CA PRO A 100 -17.84 -4.75 -8.55
C PRO A 100 -16.80 -5.56 -7.79
N PHE A 101 -17.22 -6.41 -6.87
CA PHE A 101 -16.39 -7.20 -5.95
C PHE A 101 -15.47 -6.36 -5.06
N LEU A 102 -14.57 -5.56 -5.62
CA LEU A 102 -13.67 -4.71 -4.83
C LEU A 102 -14.45 -3.70 -3.99
N GLY A 103 -15.38 -2.98 -4.59
CA GLY A 103 -16.21 -1.99 -3.88
C GLY A 103 -17.10 -2.62 -2.81
N TRP A 104 -17.68 -3.77 -3.09
CA TRP A 104 -18.46 -4.53 -2.11
C TRP A 104 -17.61 -5.02 -0.97
N HIS A 105 -16.43 -5.58 -1.28
CA HIS A 105 -15.44 -5.97 -0.27
C HIS A 105 -15.07 -4.78 0.61
N LEU A 106 -14.61 -3.67 0.04
CA LEU A 106 -14.19 -2.49 0.79
C LEU A 106 -15.27 -1.96 1.73
N ARG A 107 -16.52 -1.90 1.27
CA ARG A 107 -17.65 -1.41 2.09
C ARG A 107 -18.00 -2.37 3.21
N ARG A 108 -18.03 -3.67 2.93
CA ARG A 108 -18.46 -4.70 3.88
C ARG A 108 -17.41 -5.03 4.92
N THR A 109 -16.13 -4.87 4.59
CA THR A 109 -15.02 -5.22 5.49
C THR A 109 -14.48 -4.03 6.29
N GLY A 110 -15.20 -2.89 6.27
CA GLY A 110 -14.90 -1.76 7.14
C GLY A 110 -13.78 -0.84 6.63
N HIS A 111 -13.39 -0.92 5.36
CA HIS A 111 -12.47 0.06 4.78
C HIS A 111 -13.13 1.44 4.69
N ILE A 112 -12.35 2.50 4.84
CA ILE A 112 -12.84 3.88 4.81
C ILE A 112 -12.73 4.42 3.38
N LEU A 113 -13.88 4.64 2.74
CA LEU A 113 -13.94 5.26 1.42
C LEU A 113 -14.10 6.76 1.55
N VAL A 114 -13.23 7.52 0.87
CA VAL A 114 -13.16 8.98 1.02
C VAL A 114 -13.28 9.66 -0.34
N ASP A 115 -14.18 10.62 -0.46
CA ASP A 115 -14.11 11.62 -1.52
C ASP A 115 -12.96 12.58 -1.22
N ARG A 116 -11.92 12.53 -2.04
CA ARG A 116 -10.71 13.35 -1.85
C ARG A 116 -10.91 14.81 -2.25
N ARG A 117 -12.01 15.14 -2.94
CA ARG A 117 -12.34 16.52 -3.32
C ARG A 117 -13.07 17.24 -2.19
N HIS A 118 -14.01 16.55 -1.55
CA HIS A 118 -14.84 17.07 -0.46
C HIS A 118 -14.84 16.06 0.70
N PRO A 119 -13.72 15.94 1.45
CA PRO A 119 -13.65 14.96 2.52
C PRO A 119 -14.49 15.40 3.73
N ASP A 120 -15.46 14.58 4.09
CA ASP A 120 -16.12 14.70 5.39
C ASP A 120 -15.18 14.20 6.50
N ARG A 121 -14.45 15.13 7.07
CA ARG A 121 -13.43 14.82 8.09
C ARG A 121 -14.04 14.21 9.34
N SER A 122 -15.22 14.70 9.77
CA SER A 122 -15.91 14.21 10.96
C SER A 122 -16.34 12.75 10.80
N ALA A 123 -16.97 12.42 9.67
CA ALA A 123 -17.37 11.05 9.37
C ALA A 123 -16.17 10.10 9.24
N ILE A 124 -15.07 10.54 8.61
CA ILE A 124 -13.83 9.77 8.49
C ILE A 124 -13.24 9.51 9.88
N PHE A 125 -13.12 10.54 10.70
CA PHE A 125 -12.62 10.45 12.07
C PHE A 125 -13.46 9.50 12.92
N GLY A 126 -14.78 9.67 12.95
CA GLY A 126 -15.67 8.80 13.72
C GLY A 126 -15.61 7.32 13.29
N ARG A 127 -15.34 7.04 11.99
CA ARG A 127 -15.10 5.67 11.51
C ARG A 127 -13.74 5.14 11.92
N ALA A 128 -12.68 5.93 11.74
CA ALA A 128 -11.32 5.55 12.09
C ALA A 128 -11.22 5.24 13.60
N SER A 129 -11.71 6.14 14.44
CA SER A 129 -11.70 5.97 15.90
C SER A 129 -12.44 4.70 16.35
N ARG A 130 -13.58 4.37 15.71
CA ARG A 130 -14.29 3.11 16.01
C ARG A 130 -13.46 1.89 15.65
N LEU A 131 -12.90 1.85 14.44
CA LEU A 131 -12.07 0.72 14.00
C LEU A 131 -10.89 0.48 14.93
N MET A 132 -10.26 1.54 15.40
CA MET A 132 -9.10 1.43 16.27
C MET A 132 -9.46 1.04 17.71
N LYS A 133 -10.62 1.47 18.22
CA LYS A 133 -11.18 0.94 19.48
C LYS A 133 -11.46 -0.57 19.40
N ASP A 134 -11.79 -1.05 18.21
CA ASP A 134 -11.98 -2.48 17.94
C ASP A 134 -10.64 -3.23 17.70
N GLY A 135 -9.49 -2.60 17.96
CA GLY A 135 -8.16 -3.18 17.81
C GLY A 135 -7.67 -3.28 16.34
N LEU A 136 -8.33 -2.58 15.41
CA LEU A 136 -7.96 -2.60 14.00
C LEU A 136 -6.99 -1.47 13.66
N SER A 137 -5.94 -1.79 12.91
CA SER A 137 -4.96 -0.82 12.44
C SER A 137 -5.40 -0.17 11.11
N LEU A 138 -4.91 1.03 10.83
CA LEU A 138 -5.18 1.75 9.59
C LEU A 138 -3.92 1.87 8.74
N ILE A 139 -4.06 1.79 7.41
CA ILE A 139 -3.01 2.19 6.47
C ILE A 139 -3.43 3.45 5.75
N VAL A 140 -2.52 4.41 5.72
CA VAL A 140 -2.69 5.71 5.07
C VAL A 140 -1.54 5.98 4.11
N PHE A 141 -1.86 6.44 2.90
CA PHE A 141 -0.90 6.96 1.93
C PHE A 141 -1.08 8.48 1.83
N PRO A 142 -0.33 9.28 2.61
CA PRO A 142 -0.60 10.70 2.77
C PRO A 142 -0.26 11.55 1.54
N GLU A 143 0.48 11.01 0.58
CA GLU A 143 0.67 11.62 -0.73
C GLU A 143 -0.65 11.78 -1.52
N GLY A 144 -1.61 10.90 -1.25
CA GLY A 144 -2.93 10.89 -1.89
C GLY A 144 -2.92 10.41 -3.35
N THR A 145 -1.77 10.11 -3.92
CA THR A 145 -1.61 9.51 -5.25
C THR A 145 -0.28 8.77 -5.32
N ARG A 146 -0.15 7.83 -6.24
CA ARG A 146 1.13 7.15 -6.51
C ARG A 146 2.14 8.13 -7.10
N SER A 147 3.41 8.01 -6.70
CA SER A 147 4.52 8.74 -7.31
C SER A 147 4.69 8.38 -8.80
N ARG A 148 5.20 9.31 -9.59
CA ARG A 148 5.54 9.09 -11.00
C ARG A 148 7.04 8.93 -11.22
N ASP A 149 7.83 9.61 -10.42
CA ASP A 149 9.30 9.72 -10.54
C ASP A 149 10.04 8.87 -9.48
N GLY A 150 9.32 8.29 -8.52
CA GLY A 150 9.89 7.53 -7.41
C GLY A 150 10.19 8.37 -6.18
N ARG A 151 10.05 9.71 -6.25
CA ARG A 151 10.22 10.59 -5.09
C ARG A 151 9.00 10.55 -4.19
N VAL A 152 9.22 10.73 -2.91
CA VAL A 152 8.15 10.84 -1.90
C VAL A 152 7.62 12.27 -1.90
N ALA A 153 6.38 12.43 -2.35
CA ALA A 153 5.74 13.73 -2.39
C ALA A 153 5.47 14.29 -0.98
N GLN A 154 5.13 15.56 -0.91
CA GLN A 154 4.74 16.18 0.35
C GLN A 154 3.51 15.49 0.95
N PHE A 155 3.58 15.17 2.24
CA PHE A 155 2.50 14.54 2.97
C PHE A 155 1.40 15.54 3.35
N LYS A 156 0.16 15.15 3.11
CA LYS A 156 -1.01 15.97 3.45
C LYS A 156 -1.30 15.89 4.94
N GLY A 157 -1.27 17.02 5.65
CA GLY A 157 -1.53 17.07 7.09
C GLY A 157 -2.89 16.49 7.51
N GLY A 158 -3.91 16.52 6.64
CA GLY A 158 -5.22 15.96 6.94
C GLY A 158 -5.23 14.45 7.20
N SER A 159 -4.25 13.71 6.68
CA SER A 159 -4.09 12.28 6.97
C SER A 159 -3.58 12.01 8.38
N PHE A 160 -2.85 12.96 8.96
CA PHE A 160 -2.28 12.88 10.30
C PHE A 160 -3.21 13.40 11.38
N TYR A 161 -4.08 14.34 11.01
CA TYR A 161 -5.08 14.89 11.91
C TYR A 161 -5.88 13.80 12.65
N LEU A 162 -6.24 12.74 11.94
CA LEU A 162 -6.98 11.61 12.52
C LEU A 162 -6.18 10.87 13.60
N ALA A 163 -4.90 10.64 13.37
CA ALA A 163 -4.03 9.94 14.31
C ALA A 163 -3.75 10.80 15.55
N LEU A 164 -3.48 12.09 15.34
CA LEU A 164 -3.21 13.04 16.40
C LEU A 164 -4.42 13.25 17.30
N GLU A 165 -5.62 13.41 16.74
CA GLU A 165 -6.84 13.59 17.49
C GLU A 165 -7.25 12.34 18.28
N ALA A 166 -6.90 11.15 17.75
CA ALA A 166 -7.19 9.88 18.41
C ALA A 166 -6.08 9.44 19.39
N GLY A 167 -4.97 10.17 19.51
CA GLY A 167 -3.84 9.83 20.38
C GLY A 167 -3.18 8.50 20.01
N LEU A 168 -3.14 8.14 18.71
CA LEU A 168 -2.72 6.84 18.25
C LEU A 168 -1.31 6.87 17.69
N PRO A 169 -0.44 5.90 18.05
CA PRO A 169 0.92 5.87 17.54
C PRO A 169 0.93 5.68 16.03
N ILE A 170 1.78 6.46 15.38
CA ILE A 170 2.04 6.36 13.93
C ILE A 170 3.27 5.52 13.71
N VAL A 171 3.16 4.54 12.82
CA VAL A 171 4.29 3.74 12.35
C VAL A 171 4.63 4.14 10.93
N PRO A 172 5.78 4.81 10.70
CA PRO A 172 6.25 5.08 9.36
C PRO A 172 6.69 3.79 8.67
N LEU A 173 6.33 3.64 7.40
CA LEU A 173 6.69 2.50 6.57
C LEU A 173 7.34 2.99 5.27
N SER A 174 8.51 2.44 4.93
CA SER A 174 9.14 2.68 3.64
C SER A 174 9.01 1.45 2.76
N VAL A 175 8.26 1.56 1.66
CA VAL A 175 8.20 0.53 0.62
C VAL A 175 9.19 0.89 -0.48
N VAL A 176 10.22 0.07 -0.64
CA VAL A 176 11.35 0.29 -1.56
C VAL A 176 11.29 -0.72 -2.69
N GLY A 177 11.42 -0.28 -3.94
CA GLY A 177 11.47 -1.15 -5.12
C GLY A 177 10.12 -1.51 -5.74
N SER A 178 8.99 -1.22 -5.13
CA SER A 178 7.65 -1.54 -5.67
C SER A 178 7.37 -0.86 -7.02
N ARG A 179 7.98 0.31 -7.26
CA ARG A 179 7.89 1.03 -8.53
C ARG A 179 8.42 0.22 -9.70
N HIS A 180 9.49 -0.55 -9.49
CA HIS A 180 10.09 -1.40 -10.54
C HIS A 180 9.22 -2.61 -10.87
N VAL A 181 8.41 -3.06 -9.92
CA VAL A 181 7.42 -4.11 -10.15
C VAL A 181 6.34 -3.64 -11.12
N MET A 182 5.78 -2.46 -10.89
CA MET A 182 4.73 -1.91 -11.76
C MET A 182 4.67 -0.40 -11.68
N LEU A 183 4.96 0.25 -12.79
CA LEU A 183 4.89 1.71 -12.92
C LEU A 183 3.43 2.21 -12.92
N LYS A 184 3.24 3.42 -12.39
CA LYS A 184 1.96 4.12 -12.45
C LYS A 184 1.52 4.33 -13.91
N GLY A 185 0.30 3.87 -14.22
CA GLY A 185 -0.29 4.01 -15.56
C GLY A 185 0.13 2.94 -16.55
N ARG A 186 0.94 1.97 -16.16
CA ARG A 186 1.27 0.79 -16.98
C ARG A 186 0.66 -0.47 -16.38
N LEU A 187 0.34 -1.46 -17.23
CA LEU A 187 -0.16 -2.76 -16.84
C LEU A 187 0.95 -3.83 -16.78
N ALA A 188 2.10 -3.51 -17.33
CA ALA A 188 3.24 -4.42 -17.31
C ALA A 188 3.76 -4.59 -15.88
N THR A 189 3.87 -5.84 -15.46
CA THR A 189 4.37 -6.25 -14.15
C THR A 189 5.67 -7.03 -14.34
N TYR A 190 6.66 -6.74 -13.53
CA TYR A 190 7.97 -7.39 -13.56
C TYR A 190 8.24 -8.06 -12.22
N PRO A 191 8.82 -9.27 -12.22
CA PRO A 191 9.31 -9.89 -11.00
C PRO A 191 10.42 -9.04 -10.38
N GLY A 192 10.54 -9.08 -9.07
CA GLY A 192 11.58 -8.30 -8.39
C GLY A 192 11.58 -8.47 -6.88
N ARG A 193 12.54 -7.81 -6.24
CA ARG A 193 12.61 -7.73 -4.78
C ARG A 193 12.07 -6.37 -4.34
N VAL A 194 11.29 -6.40 -3.27
CA VAL A 194 10.77 -5.21 -2.59
C VAL A 194 11.16 -5.32 -1.13
N ARG A 195 11.63 -4.22 -0.55
CA ARG A 195 11.90 -4.14 0.87
C ARG A 195 10.85 -3.29 1.55
N LEU A 196 10.28 -3.82 2.63
CA LEU A 196 9.44 -3.08 3.55
C LEU A 196 10.25 -2.77 4.81
N VAL A 197 10.50 -1.50 5.08
CA VAL A 197 11.13 -1.04 6.31
C VAL A 197 10.03 -0.52 7.24
N VAL A 198 9.94 -1.13 8.40
CA VAL A 198 9.07 -0.70 9.50
C VAL A 198 9.93 0.13 10.44
N HIS A 199 9.65 1.43 10.55
CA HIS A 199 10.38 2.33 11.43
C HIS A 199 9.81 2.31 12.85
N GLU A 200 10.53 2.92 13.79
CA GLU A 200 10.07 3.07 15.17
C GLU A 200 8.70 3.79 15.22
N PRO A 201 7.76 3.30 16.05
CA PRO A 201 6.52 4.00 16.28
C PRO A 201 6.77 5.41 16.82
N ILE A 202 6.08 6.39 16.28
CA ILE A 202 6.12 7.78 16.73
C ILE A 202 4.88 8.03 17.57
N ASP A 203 5.08 8.36 18.83
CA ASP A 203 4.00 8.76 19.72
C ASP A 203 3.38 10.09 19.26
N THR A 204 2.10 10.20 19.45
CA THR A 204 1.32 11.38 19.07
C THR A 204 0.75 12.14 20.28
N SER A 205 0.98 11.64 21.49
CA SER A 205 0.43 12.20 22.73
C SER A 205 0.86 13.64 23.00
N ASP A 206 2.10 13.99 22.60
CA ASP A 206 2.66 15.34 22.82
C ASP A 206 2.28 16.34 21.73
N VAL A 207 1.56 15.91 20.70
CA VAL A 207 1.15 16.76 19.60
C VAL A 207 -0.29 17.22 19.82
N ALA A 208 -0.50 18.53 19.93
CA ALA A 208 -1.83 19.08 20.11
C ALA A 208 -2.79 18.64 19.01
N GLY A 209 -3.76 17.82 19.37
CA GLY A 209 -4.87 17.47 18.49
C GLY A 209 -5.64 18.73 18.09
N GLY A 210 -6.17 18.74 16.86
CA GLY A 210 -7.00 19.86 16.41
C GLY A 210 -6.24 21.03 15.74
N ASP A 211 -4.91 21.13 15.87
CA ASP A 211 -4.13 22.18 15.19
C ASP A 211 -3.66 21.73 13.79
N PRO A 212 -4.13 22.40 12.72
CA PRO A 212 -3.67 22.09 11.35
C PRO A 212 -2.18 22.41 11.10
N ARG A 213 -1.57 23.29 11.89
CA ARG A 213 -0.13 23.60 11.78
C ARG A 213 0.69 22.48 12.39
N ALA A 214 0.31 22.01 13.58
CA ALA A 214 0.92 20.86 14.23
C ALA A 214 0.82 19.60 13.36
N ALA A 215 -0.35 19.32 12.77
CA ALA A 215 -0.54 18.20 11.86
C ALA A 215 0.35 18.28 10.61
N ARG A 216 0.60 19.47 10.05
CA ARG A 216 1.53 19.66 8.91
C ARG A 216 2.99 19.46 9.31
N ALA A 217 3.40 20.00 10.44
CA ALA A 217 4.76 19.82 10.95
C ALA A 217 5.04 18.34 11.25
N PHE A 218 4.09 17.65 11.85
CA PHE A 218 4.18 16.22 12.13
C PHE A 218 4.24 15.39 10.83
N ALA A 219 3.44 15.75 9.81
CA ALA A 219 3.47 15.12 8.50
C ALA A 219 4.85 15.26 7.82
N ALA A 220 5.50 16.42 7.93
CA ALA A 220 6.84 16.63 7.43
C ALA A 220 7.86 15.74 8.16
N ARG A 221 7.80 15.68 9.49
CA ARG A 221 8.66 14.81 10.30
C ARG A 221 8.53 13.31 9.90
N VAL A 222 7.32 12.82 9.72
CA VAL A 222 7.09 11.42 9.29
C VAL A 222 7.61 11.19 7.87
N ARG A 223 7.43 12.16 6.96
CA ARG A 223 7.98 12.08 5.61
C ARG A 223 9.51 11.99 5.63
N ASP A 224 10.17 12.79 6.46
CA ASP A 224 11.63 12.81 6.57
C ASP A 224 12.21 11.48 7.10
N VAL A 225 11.42 10.70 7.85
CA VAL A 225 11.76 9.32 8.24
C VAL A 225 11.62 8.35 7.05
N ILE A 226 10.59 8.50 6.23
CA ILE A 226 10.26 7.56 5.15
C ILE A 226 11.10 7.81 3.89
N ALA A 227 11.33 9.06 3.53
CA ALA A 227 11.88 9.45 2.23
C ALA A 227 13.31 8.89 1.97
N PRO A 228 14.26 8.89 2.93
CA PRO A 228 15.62 8.40 2.68
C PRO A 228 15.64 6.95 2.18
N ASP A 229 14.87 6.06 2.82
CA ASP A 229 14.79 4.65 2.41
C ASP A 229 13.99 4.49 1.12
N ALA A 230 12.82 5.12 1.04
CA ALA A 230 11.91 5.00 -0.11
C ALA A 230 12.52 5.52 -1.42
N GLU A 231 13.40 6.51 -1.34
CA GLU A 231 14.08 7.12 -2.49
C GLU A 231 15.46 6.50 -2.78
N SER A 232 15.99 5.63 -1.92
CA SER A 232 17.32 5.01 -2.08
C SER A 232 17.49 4.25 -3.39
N ASP A 233 16.40 3.75 -3.96
CA ASP A 233 16.37 2.96 -5.19
C ASP A 233 16.25 3.83 -6.47
N THR A 234 15.97 5.12 -6.35
CA THR A 234 15.85 6.01 -7.51
C THR A 234 17.19 6.33 -8.17
N GLY A 235 18.31 6.18 -7.43
CA GLY A 235 19.67 6.45 -7.91
C GLY A 235 20.35 5.25 -8.57
N SER A 236 19.96 4.01 -8.28
CA SER A 236 20.69 2.82 -8.74
C SER A 236 20.37 2.37 -10.16
N HIS A 237 19.33 2.91 -10.81
CA HIS A 237 18.85 2.49 -12.12
C HIS A 237 18.91 3.57 -13.21
N ALA A 238 19.55 4.72 -12.94
CA ALA A 238 19.74 5.77 -13.95
C ALA A 238 20.70 5.39 -15.11
N GLY A 239 21.27 4.18 -15.11
CA GLY A 239 22.30 3.76 -16.04
C GLY A 239 22.15 2.44 -16.77
N ARG A 240 20.99 1.76 -16.76
CA ARG A 240 20.82 0.53 -17.52
C ARG A 240 19.68 0.64 -18.53
N PRO A 241 19.97 0.99 -19.81
CA PRO A 241 19.00 0.81 -20.87
C PRO A 241 18.68 -0.68 -20.96
N LEU A 242 17.39 -1.02 -21.03
CA LEU A 242 16.93 -2.35 -21.38
C LEU A 242 17.42 -2.63 -22.80
N SER A 243 18.56 -3.30 -22.95
CA SER A 243 19.03 -3.79 -24.23
C SER A 243 18.06 -4.87 -24.70
N GLY A 244 17.11 -4.49 -25.52
CA GLY A 244 16.39 -5.37 -26.41
C GLY A 244 17.40 -5.96 -27.37
N GLY A 245 17.79 -7.22 -27.15
CA GLY A 245 18.62 -7.97 -28.09
C GLY A 245 17.82 -8.27 -29.36
N SER A 246 17.87 -7.38 -30.34
CA SER A 246 17.66 -7.72 -31.73
C SER A 246 18.97 -8.32 -32.23
N ARG A 247 19.05 -9.66 -32.27
CA ARG A 247 20.05 -10.36 -33.09
C ARG A 247 19.66 -10.14 -34.53
N GLU A 248 20.39 -9.28 -35.20
CA GLU A 248 20.43 -9.30 -36.66
C GLU A 248 21.05 -10.61 -37.14
N PRO A 249 20.53 -11.27 -38.18
CA PRO A 249 21.16 -12.44 -38.77
C PRO A 249 22.41 -12.00 -39.55
N GLU A 250 23.55 -12.57 -39.19
CA GLU A 250 24.80 -12.42 -39.94
C GLU A 250 24.61 -12.80 -41.43
N GLY A 251 24.90 -11.85 -42.29
CA GLY A 251 24.83 -11.99 -43.73
C GLY A 251 25.82 -13.02 -44.23
N PHE A 252 25.29 -13.98 -44.98
CA PHE A 252 26.00 -14.93 -45.81
C PHE A 252 26.68 -14.23 -46.98
N ALA A 253 28.01 -14.08 -46.98
CA ALA A 253 28.77 -13.61 -48.10
C ALA A 253 29.03 -14.74 -49.14
N PRO A 254 28.75 -14.56 -50.42
CA PRO A 254 29.09 -15.59 -51.41
C PRO A 254 30.59 -15.52 -51.75
N ARG A 255 31.24 -16.70 -51.71
CA ARG A 255 32.58 -16.90 -52.27
C ARG A 255 32.49 -16.88 -53.78
N THR A 256 33.21 -15.94 -54.42
CA THR A 256 33.54 -15.99 -55.85
C THR A 256 34.84 -16.79 -56.04
N SER A 257 34.76 -17.74 -56.94
CA SER A 257 35.79 -18.60 -57.50
C SER A 257 37.09 -17.92 -57.92
#